data_ba2ccd134c00b81f74f2a814538b3d13
#
_entry.id   ba2ccd134c00b81f74f2a814538b3d13
#
_cell.length_a   1.000
_cell.length_b   1.000
_cell.length_c   1.000
_cell.angle_alpha   90.00
_cell.angle_beta   90.00
_cell.angle_gamma   90.00
#
_symmetry.space_group_name_H-M   'P 1'
#
loop_
_entity.id
_entity.type
_entity.pdbx_description
1 polymer ?
#
loop_
_entity_poly.entity_id
_entity_poly.type
_entity_poly.pdbx_seq_one_letter_code
_entity_poly.pdbx_strand_id
1 'polypeptide(L)'
;LQLQINPHFMVNTLQTLDFEVYKIAGGPSTANTIISNLSDILSYSLANPQVSVSIQDEITYIHKYVEIQRFRFPDSFYYFEEIDNSVLPHAFKRLLLQPLLENSISHGLRPGNRQGMVKIKIFKRDDWIHISITDNGVGIPKDKLQKLRSDLMSDASMRIGLDNVNKRLTLTYGSESALHIYSKEGLGTCVFFRIPVQI
;
A
#
# COMPACT_ATOMS: atom_id res chain seq x y z
N LEU A 1 -1.89 -25.76 10.60
CA LEU A 1 -1.13 -25.17 11.71
C LEU A 1 -0.83 -23.71 11.32
N GLN A 2 -1.72 -22.77 11.68
CA GLN A 2 -1.37 -21.36 11.72
C GLN A 2 -0.42 -21.19 12.92
N LEU A 3 0.84 -20.94 12.66
CA LEU A 3 1.76 -20.43 13.65
C LEU A 3 1.15 -19.12 14.17
N GLN A 4 0.58 -19.15 15.37
CA GLN A 4 0.14 -17.94 16.06
C GLN A 4 1.40 -17.17 16.48
N ILE A 5 1.94 -16.40 15.55
CA ILE A 5 2.97 -15.42 15.89
C ILE A 5 2.31 -14.46 16.87
N ASN A 6 2.85 -14.36 18.09
CA ASN A 6 2.34 -13.43 19.09
C ASN A 6 2.71 -11.98 18.66
N PRO A 7 1.73 -11.15 18.25
CA PRO A 7 1.99 -9.79 17.78
C PRO A 7 2.70 -8.94 18.80
N HIS A 8 2.30 -9.08 20.05
CA HIS A 8 2.86 -8.33 21.17
C HIS A 8 4.34 -8.68 21.41
N PHE A 9 4.71 -9.95 21.25
CA PHE A 9 6.11 -10.37 21.37
C PHE A 9 6.97 -9.71 20.29
N MET A 10 6.51 -9.66 19.04
CA MET A 10 7.27 -9.03 17.95
C MET A 10 7.48 -7.54 18.17
N VAL A 11 6.41 -6.82 18.54
CA VAL A 11 6.48 -5.38 18.81
C VAL A 11 7.43 -5.09 19.99
N ASN A 12 7.31 -5.84 21.08
CA ASN A 12 8.19 -5.67 22.25
C ASN A 12 9.66 -5.98 21.92
N THR A 13 9.91 -7.00 21.09
CA THR A 13 11.28 -7.32 20.65
C THR A 13 11.87 -6.17 19.82
N LEU A 14 11.09 -5.57 18.92
CA LEU A 14 11.54 -4.41 18.15
C LEU A 14 11.81 -3.20 19.04
N GLN A 15 10.97 -2.94 20.05
CA GLN A 15 11.22 -1.87 21.02
C GLN A 15 12.50 -2.09 21.83
N THR A 16 12.78 -3.34 22.21
CA THR A 16 14.04 -3.68 22.90
C THR A 16 15.24 -3.45 21.96
N LEU A 17 15.14 -3.86 20.70
CA LEU A 17 16.18 -3.61 19.71
C LEU A 17 16.40 -2.12 19.45
N ASP A 18 15.33 -1.34 19.39
CA ASP A 18 15.39 0.11 19.23
C ASP A 18 16.20 0.75 20.35
N PHE A 19 15.93 0.36 21.59
CA PHE A 19 16.65 0.86 22.77
C PHE A 19 18.14 0.46 22.76
N GLU A 20 18.48 -0.78 22.41
CA GLU A 20 19.88 -1.22 22.34
C GLU A 20 20.63 -0.50 21.21
N VAL A 21 20.01 -0.32 20.04
CA VAL A 21 20.59 0.46 18.94
C VAL A 21 20.83 1.91 19.35
N TYR A 22 19.88 2.53 20.05
CA TYR A 22 20.02 3.89 20.59
C TYR A 22 21.24 4.02 21.50
N LYS A 23 21.44 3.05 22.43
CA LYS A 23 22.61 3.02 23.32
C LYS A 23 23.93 2.89 22.55
N ILE A 24 23.97 1.96 21.58
CA ILE A 24 25.19 1.70 20.78
C ILE A 24 25.55 2.92 19.93
N ALA A 25 24.55 3.57 19.35
CA ALA A 25 24.75 4.77 18.50
C ALA A 25 25.04 6.04 19.30
N GLY A 26 24.82 6.02 20.63
CA GLY A 26 24.96 7.22 21.48
C GLY A 26 23.86 8.26 21.27
N GLY A 27 22.72 7.89 20.65
CA GLY A 27 21.61 8.78 20.36
C GLY A 27 20.72 8.26 19.21
N PRO A 28 19.73 9.08 18.76
CA PRO A 28 18.86 8.71 17.65
C PRO A 28 19.66 8.45 16.37
N SER A 29 19.35 7.35 15.68
CA SER A 29 19.99 6.94 14.44
C SER A 29 18.99 6.56 13.38
N THR A 30 19.45 6.47 12.12
CA THR A 30 18.67 5.93 11.02
C THR A 30 18.13 4.53 11.30
N ALA A 31 18.91 3.68 11.98
CA ALA A 31 18.48 2.35 12.38
C ALA A 31 17.29 2.41 13.36
N ASN A 32 17.29 3.37 14.30
CA ASN A 32 16.15 3.60 15.19
C ASN A 32 14.89 3.97 14.40
N THR A 33 15.01 4.86 13.39
CA THR A 33 13.87 5.23 12.54
C THR A 33 13.30 4.00 11.82
N ILE A 34 14.15 3.13 11.26
CA ILE A 34 13.70 1.90 10.59
C ILE A 34 13.00 0.96 11.56
N ILE A 35 13.55 0.74 12.75
CA ILE A 35 12.97 -0.16 13.75
C ILE A 35 11.62 0.38 14.23
N SER A 36 11.52 1.68 14.49
CA SER A 36 10.28 2.33 14.90
C SER A 36 9.21 2.20 13.82
N ASN A 37 9.52 2.53 12.55
CA ASN A 37 8.60 2.37 11.44
C ASN A 37 8.15 0.92 11.24
N LEU A 38 9.05 -0.05 11.40
CA LEU A 38 8.72 -1.47 11.31
C LEU A 38 7.79 -1.91 12.44
N SER A 39 8.03 -1.44 13.68
CA SER A 39 7.17 -1.69 14.83
C SER A 39 5.74 -1.16 14.60
N ASP A 40 5.63 0.05 14.07
CA ASP A 40 4.34 0.68 13.77
C ASP A 40 3.59 -0.04 12.63
N ILE A 41 4.32 -0.45 11.58
CA ILE A 41 3.77 -1.24 10.47
C ILE A 41 3.23 -2.58 10.98
N LEU A 42 3.97 -3.27 11.84
CA LEU A 42 3.52 -4.52 12.45
C LEU A 42 2.28 -4.31 13.32
N SER A 43 2.31 -3.30 14.20
CA SER A 43 1.19 -2.97 15.07
C SER A 43 -0.08 -2.67 14.27
N TYR A 44 0.06 -1.90 13.19
CA TYR A 44 -1.05 -1.59 12.29
C TYR A 44 -1.56 -2.83 11.55
N SER A 45 -0.67 -3.68 11.05
CA SER A 45 -1.03 -4.87 10.25
C SER A 45 -1.68 -5.98 11.09
N LEU A 46 -1.28 -6.08 12.36
CA LEU A 46 -1.77 -7.12 13.28
C LEU A 46 -3.01 -6.68 14.08
N ALA A 47 -3.41 -5.42 13.98
CA ALA A 47 -4.63 -4.94 14.61
C ALA A 47 -5.88 -5.55 13.95
N ASN A 48 -7.00 -5.55 14.69
CA ASN A 48 -8.26 -6.17 14.25
C ASN A 48 -8.67 -5.69 12.83
N PRO A 49 -8.75 -6.58 11.83
CA PRO A 49 -9.07 -6.21 10.46
C PRO A 49 -10.52 -5.76 10.26
N GLN A 50 -11.40 -5.98 11.23
CA GLN A 50 -12.80 -5.56 11.18
C GLN A 50 -12.98 -4.06 11.51
N VAL A 51 -12.01 -3.47 12.20
CA VAL A 51 -12.08 -2.05 12.56
C VAL A 51 -11.74 -1.19 11.35
N SER A 52 -12.65 -0.29 10.99
CA SER A 52 -12.38 0.76 10.01
C SER A 52 -11.40 1.78 10.58
N VAL A 53 -10.58 2.34 9.73
CA VAL A 53 -9.63 3.42 10.03
C VAL A 53 -10.01 4.65 9.20
N SER A 54 -9.35 5.78 9.40
CA SER A 54 -9.48 6.90 8.48
C SER A 54 -8.54 6.74 7.26
N ILE A 55 -8.82 7.44 6.17
CA ILE A 55 -7.87 7.56 5.04
C ILE A 55 -6.55 8.13 5.55
N GLN A 56 -6.58 9.08 6.51
CA GLN A 56 -5.39 9.63 7.15
C GLN A 56 -4.52 8.55 7.81
N ASP A 57 -5.13 7.59 8.51
CA ASP A 57 -4.39 6.50 9.16
C ASP A 57 -3.71 5.60 8.13
N GLU A 58 -4.40 5.28 7.04
CA GLU A 58 -3.84 4.47 5.96
C GLU A 58 -2.69 5.20 5.25
N ILE A 59 -2.80 6.51 5.01
CA ILE A 59 -1.72 7.33 4.44
C ILE A 59 -0.53 7.42 5.40
N THR A 60 -0.78 7.60 6.69
CA THR A 60 0.28 7.59 7.71
C THR A 60 1.05 6.26 7.71
N TYR A 61 0.33 5.15 7.58
CA TYR A 61 0.95 3.84 7.41
C TYR A 61 1.77 3.74 6.11
N ILE A 62 1.25 4.25 4.99
CA ILE A 62 1.94 4.28 3.70
C ILE A 62 3.26 5.08 3.79
N HIS A 63 3.28 6.21 4.50
CA HIS A 63 4.51 6.99 4.70
C HIS A 63 5.61 6.15 5.34
N LYS A 64 5.29 5.43 6.42
CA LYS A 64 6.25 4.55 7.11
C LYS A 64 6.75 3.43 6.21
N TYR A 65 5.84 2.84 5.43
CA TYR A 65 6.20 1.81 4.45
C TYR A 65 7.15 2.36 3.38
N VAL A 66 6.86 3.54 2.81
CA VAL A 66 7.70 4.19 1.80
C VAL A 66 9.10 4.51 2.35
N GLU A 67 9.18 4.99 3.58
CA GLU A 67 10.48 5.23 4.23
C GLU A 67 11.31 3.96 4.31
N ILE A 68 10.74 2.84 4.75
CA ILE A 68 11.46 1.55 4.76
C ILE A 68 11.91 1.14 3.35
N GLN A 69 11.05 1.32 2.33
CA GLN A 69 11.41 0.99 0.96
C GLN A 69 12.54 1.88 0.43
N ARG A 70 12.58 3.16 0.79
CA ARG A 70 13.69 4.07 0.46
C ARG A 70 15.03 3.62 1.06
N PHE A 71 15.00 3.05 2.27
CA PHE A 71 16.20 2.44 2.85
C PHE A 71 16.66 1.19 2.12
N ARG A 72 15.71 0.34 1.72
CA ARG A 72 16.04 -0.89 0.99
C ARG A 72 16.53 -0.64 -0.43
N PHE A 73 16.05 0.43 -1.05
CA PHE A 73 16.29 0.79 -2.45
C PHE A 73 16.63 2.27 -2.56
N PRO A 74 17.83 2.69 -2.08
CA PRO A 74 18.24 4.09 -2.14
C PRO A 74 18.17 4.62 -3.56
N ASP A 75 17.66 5.85 -3.73
CA ASP A 75 17.56 6.58 -4.99
C ASP A 75 16.86 5.85 -6.15
N SER A 76 16.13 4.75 -5.85
CA SER A 76 15.52 3.93 -6.89
C SER A 76 14.18 4.49 -7.36
N PHE A 77 13.48 5.27 -6.51
CA PHE A 77 12.20 5.82 -6.86
C PHE A 77 11.84 7.10 -6.12
N TYR A 78 10.99 7.89 -6.75
CA TYR A 78 10.29 9.03 -6.15
C TYR A 78 8.86 8.64 -5.79
N TYR A 79 8.40 9.08 -4.63
CA TYR A 79 7.03 8.93 -4.18
C TYR A 79 6.36 10.30 -4.10
N PHE A 80 5.17 10.43 -4.71
CA PHE A 80 4.38 11.65 -4.75
C PHE A 80 2.97 11.40 -4.25
N GLU A 81 2.38 12.45 -3.67
CA GLU A 81 1.00 12.46 -3.20
C GLU A 81 0.24 13.66 -3.77
N GLU A 82 -1.01 13.41 -4.12
CA GLU A 82 -1.99 14.44 -4.46
C GLU A 82 -3.28 14.06 -3.75
N ILE A 83 -3.47 14.55 -2.52
CA ILE A 83 -4.55 14.15 -1.64
C ILE A 83 -5.35 15.39 -1.25
N ASP A 84 -6.66 15.33 -1.51
CA ASP A 84 -7.61 16.32 -1.00
C ASP A 84 -7.78 16.14 0.51
N ASN A 85 -7.47 17.17 1.28
CA ASN A 85 -7.57 17.11 2.73
C ASN A 85 -8.99 16.80 3.23
N SER A 86 -10.01 17.11 2.45
CA SER A 86 -11.40 16.83 2.81
C SER A 86 -11.71 15.34 2.93
N VAL A 87 -10.94 14.47 2.25
CA VAL A 87 -11.16 13.02 2.28
C VAL A 87 -10.48 12.33 3.47
N LEU A 88 -9.49 12.96 4.09
CA LEU A 88 -8.67 12.35 5.13
C LEU A 88 -9.44 11.75 6.32
N PRO A 89 -10.51 12.39 6.84
CA PRO A 89 -11.27 11.83 7.98
C PRO A 89 -12.24 10.71 7.60
N HIS A 90 -12.45 10.43 6.29
CA HIS A 90 -13.42 9.42 5.88
C HIS A 90 -12.99 8.00 6.28
N ALA A 91 -13.98 7.20 6.67
CA ALA A 91 -13.77 5.80 7.04
C ALA A 91 -13.24 4.98 5.86
N PHE A 92 -12.24 4.18 6.13
CA PHE A 92 -11.53 3.39 5.13
C PHE A 92 -11.24 1.97 5.66
N LYS A 93 -11.19 1.00 4.76
CA LYS A 93 -10.80 -0.37 5.12
C LYS A 93 -9.27 -0.45 5.15
N ARG A 94 -8.74 -0.88 6.28
CA ARG A 94 -7.32 -1.03 6.57
C ARG A 94 -6.59 -1.87 5.52
N LEU A 95 -5.34 -1.53 5.19
CA LEU A 95 -4.44 -2.29 4.31
C LEU A 95 -5.02 -2.56 2.90
N LEU A 96 -5.66 -1.55 2.30
CA LEU A 96 -6.07 -1.59 0.89
C LEU A 96 -5.04 -0.95 -0.02
N LEU A 97 -4.35 0.13 0.44
CA LEU A 97 -3.38 0.83 -0.39
C LEU A 97 -2.02 0.12 -0.45
N GLN A 98 -1.61 -0.52 0.66
CA GLN A 98 -0.29 -1.14 0.74
C GLN A 98 -0.03 -2.17 -0.37
N PRO A 99 -0.89 -3.18 -0.63
CA PRO A 99 -0.61 -4.17 -1.67
C PRO A 99 -0.51 -3.57 -3.06
N LEU A 100 -1.26 -2.48 -3.31
CA LEU A 100 -1.21 -1.76 -4.58
C LEU A 100 0.11 -1.01 -4.75
N LEU A 101 0.54 -0.33 -3.69
CA LEU A 101 1.82 0.38 -3.66
C LEU A 101 3.00 -0.60 -3.74
N GLU A 102 2.93 -1.73 -3.03
CA GLU A 102 3.93 -2.79 -3.08
C GLU A 102 4.10 -3.35 -4.49
N ASN A 103 3.01 -3.59 -5.20
CA ASN A 103 3.06 -4.02 -6.60
C ASN A 103 3.76 -2.98 -7.49
N SER A 104 3.46 -1.69 -7.31
CA SER A 104 4.12 -0.62 -8.06
C SER A 104 5.61 -0.58 -7.78
N ILE A 105 6.05 -0.67 -6.52
CA ILE A 105 7.47 -0.61 -6.14
C ILE A 105 8.21 -1.90 -6.56
N SER A 106 7.64 -3.07 -6.27
CA SER A 106 8.36 -4.36 -6.46
C SER A 106 8.35 -4.85 -7.90
N HIS A 107 7.28 -4.58 -8.64
CA HIS A 107 7.07 -5.08 -10.00
C HIS A 107 7.10 -4.00 -11.06
N GLY A 108 6.67 -2.79 -10.72
CA GLY A 108 6.68 -1.64 -11.62
C GLY A 108 8.09 -1.08 -11.80
N LEU A 109 8.81 -0.89 -10.70
CA LEU A 109 10.11 -0.23 -10.71
C LEU A 109 11.24 -1.28 -10.75
N ARG A 110 11.76 -1.57 -11.93
CA ARG A 110 12.97 -2.40 -12.05
C ARG A 110 14.22 -1.57 -11.84
N PRO A 111 15.28 -2.14 -11.20
CA PRO A 111 16.61 -1.54 -11.17
C PRO A 111 17.11 -1.34 -12.61
N GLY A 112 17.35 -0.12 -13.01
CA GLY A 112 17.82 0.25 -14.34
C GLY A 112 17.96 1.78 -14.42
N ASN A 113 18.49 2.31 -15.54
CA ASN A 113 18.88 3.72 -15.73
C ASN A 113 17.76 4.80 -15.57
N ARG A 114 16.56 4.46 -15.16
CA ARG A 114 15.48 5.42 -14.88
C ARG A 114 15.05 5.33 -13.43
N GLN A 115 15.07 6.46 -12.74
CA GLN A 115 14.44 6.58 -11.43
C GLN A 115 12.95 6.33 -11.58
N GLY A 116 12.44 5.39 -10.78
CA GLY A 116 11.03 5.08 -10.74
C GLY A 116 10.22 6.23 -10.12
N MET A 117 8.95 6.32 -10.49
CA MET A 117 8.00 7.24 -9.88
C MET A 117 6.75 6.46 -9.50
N VAL A 118 6.29 6.67 -8.27
CA VAL A 118 4.99 6.18 -7.82
C VAL A 118 4.21 7.36 -7.26
N LYS A 119 2.96 7.51 -7.70
CA LYS A 119 2.08 8.56 -7.25
C LYS A 119 0.78 7.99 -6.71
N ILE A 120 0.39 8.44 -5.51
CA ILE A 120 -0.95 8.24 -4.97
C ILE A 120 -1.76 9.53 -5.21
N LYS A 121 -2.96 9.38 -5.75
CA LYS A 121 -3.92 10.48 -5.86
C LYS A 121 -5.24 10.07 -5.24
N ILE A 122 -5.77 10.90 -4.32
CA ILE A 122 -7.04 10.70 -3.64
C ILE A 122 -7.82 12.01 -3.65
N PHE A 123 -9.04 11.99 -4.16
CA PHE A 123 -9.88 13.17 -4.22
C PHE A 123 -11.36 12.81 -4.16
N LYS A 124 -12.16 13.74 -3.67
CA LYS A 124 -13.62 13.62 -3.69
C LYS A 124 -14.19 14.20 -4.98
N ARG A 125 -15.13 13.46 -5.58
CA ARG A 125 -15.96 13.96 -6.68
C ARG A 125 -17.37 13.40 -6.51
N ASP A 126 -18.33 14.27 -6.41
CA ASP A 126 -19.72 13.93 -6.12
C ASP A 126 -19.82 13.08 -4.84
N ASP A 127 -20.50 11.96 -4.88
CA ASP A 127 -20.68 11.04 -3.74
C ASP A 127 -19.57 9.97 -3.66
N TRP A 128 -18.46 10.16 -4.38
CA TRP A 128 -17.38 9.19 -4.45
C TRP A 128 -16.03 9.77 -4.05
N ILE A 129 -15.23 8.97 -3.36
CA ILE A 129 -13.81 9.19 -3.15
C ILE A 129 -13.07 8.33 -4.18
N HIS A 130 -12.33 8.99 -5.04
CA HIS A 130 -11.53 8.39 -6.09
C HIS A 130 -10.11 8.19 -5.64
N ILE A 131 -9.59 6.98 -5.80
CA ILE A 131 -8.25 6.60 -5.37
C ILE A 131 -7.51 5.99 -6.57
N SER A 132 -6.31 6.46 -6.83
CA SER A 132 -5.43 5.87 -7.84
C SER A 132 -3.99 5.79 -7.35
N ILE A 133 -3.32 4.71 -7.75
CA ILE A 133 -1.88 4.52 -7.60
C ILE A 133 -1.30 4.32 -8.99
N THR A 134 -0.36 5.17 -9.36
CA THR A 134 0.25 5.19 -10.70
C THR A 134 1.76 5.07 -10.57
N ASP A 135 2.35 4.20 -11.36
CA ASP A 135 3.80 4.09 -11.53
C ASP A 135 4.21 4.34 -12.99
N ASN A 136 5.46 4.72 -13.19
CA ASN A 136 6.09 4.85 -14.50
C ASN A 136 6.97 3.63 -14.85
N GLY A 137 6.66 2.48 -14.30
CA GLY A 137 7.48 1.26 -14.39
C GLY A 137 7.40 0.56 -15.75
N VAL A 138 7.68 -0.74 -15.72
CA VAL A 138 7.73 -1.56 -16.95
C VAL A 138 6.38 -1.75 -17.61
N GLY A 139 5.28 -1.50 -16.90
CA GLY A 139 3.94 -1.78 -17.39
C GLY A 139 3.65 -3.28 -17.56
N ILE A 140 2.47 -3.57 -18.10
CA ILE A 140 1.97 -4.94 -18.30
C ILE A 140 1.68 -5.16 -19.79
N PRO A 141 2.22 -6.21 -20.43
CA PRO A 141 1.89 -6.60 -21.77
C PRO A 141 0.38 -6.82 -21.97
N LYS A 142 -0.13 -6.48 -23.16
CA LYS A 142 -1.58 -6.45 -23.44
C LYS A 142 -2.29 -7.77 -23.13
N ASP A 143 -1.69 -8.90 -23.51
CA ASP A 143 -2.22 -10.24 -23.27
C ASP A 143 -2.33 -10.56 -21.78
N LYS A 144 -1.29 -10.25 -21.02
CA LYS A 144 -1.26 -10.41 -19.54
C LYS A 144 -2.25 -9.48 -18.84
N LEU A 145 -2.40 -8.24 -19.34
CA LEU A 145 -3.34 -7.27 -18.79
C LEU A 145 -4.78 -7.74 -19.02
N GLN A 146 -5.10 -8.27 -20.22
CA GLN A 146 -6.42 -8.79 -20.52
C GLN A 146 -6.78 -9.98 -19.64
N LYS A 147 -5.82 -10.91 -19.44
CA LYS A 147 -5.99 -12.03 -18.52
C LYS A 147 -6.17 -11.56 -17.08
N LEU A 148 -5.37 -10.61 -16.61
CA LEU A 148 -5.49 -10.04 -15.27
C LEU A 148 -6.87 -9.42 -15.03
N ARG A 149 -7.39 -8.66 -15.99
CA ARG A 149 -8.72 -8.06 -15.90
C ARG A 149 -9.84 -9.11 -15.89
N SER A 150 -9.73 -10.17 -16.69
CA SER A 150 -10.71 -11.28 -16.65
C SER A 150 -10.66 -12.06 -15.34
N ASP A 151 -9.45 -12.28 -14.81
CA ASP A 151 -9.27 -12.94 -13.54
C ASP A 151 -9.91 -12.13 -12.38
N LEU A 152 -9.75 -10.80 -12.36
CA LEU A 152 -10.38 -9.91 -11.37
C LEU A 152 -11.92 -9.94 -11.40
N MET A 153 -12.51 -10.28 -12.55
CA MET A 153 -13.97 -10.41 -12.71
C MET A 153 -14.49 -11.82 -12.37
N SER A 154 -13.61 -12.80 -12.27
CA SER A 154 -13.96 -14.21 -11.97
C SER A 154 -13.63 -14.56 -10.52
N ASP A 155 -14.55 -15.27 -9.83
CA ASP A 155 -14.30 -15.78 -8.49
C ASP A 155 -13.19 -16.85 -8.39
N ALA A 156 -12.66 -17.28 -9.53
CA ALA A 156 -11.77 -18.44 -9.66
C ALA A 156 -10.26 -18.10 -9.53
N SER A 157 -9.88 -16.84 -9.30
CA SER A 157 -8.46 -16.49 -9.31
C SER A 157 -7.77 -16.79 -7.99
N MET A 158 -6.59 -17.40 -8.09
CA MET A 158 -5.69 -17.73 -6.96
C MET A 158 -4.51 -16.76 -6.82
N ARG A 159 -4.56 -15.58 -7.38
CA ARG A 159 -3.45 -14.61 -7.28
C ARG A 159 -3.57 -13.78 -6.01
N ILE A 160 -2.59 -13.90 -5.12
CA ILE A 160 -2.65 -13.51 -3.71
C ILE A 160 -2.71 -11.99 -3.45
N GLY A 161 -2.43 -11.12 -4.42
CA GLY A 161 -2.30 -9.68 -4.20
C GLY A 161 -3.54 -8.86 -4.60
N LEU A 162 -3.66 -8.57 -5.89
CA LEU A 162 -4.72 -7.68 -6.42
C LEU A 162 -6.13 -8.25 -6.27
N ASP A 163 -6.28 -9.59 -6.39
CA ASP A 163 -7.56 -10.26 -6.21
C ASP A 163 -8.10 -10.11 -4.79
N ASN A 164 -7.23 -10.23 -3.79
CA ASN A 164 -7.62 -10.01 -2.40
C ASN A 164 -8.07 -8.57 -2.15
N VAL A 165 -7.37 -7.59 -2.74
CA VAL A 165 -7.78 -6.18 -2.65
C VAL A 165 -9.11 -5.98 -3.35
N ASN A 166 -9.29 -6.51 -4.57
CA ASN A 166 -10.53 -6.39 -5.33
C ASN A 166 -11.72 -7.01 -4.57
N LYS A 167 -11.58 -8.23 -4.05
CA LYS A 167 -12.60 -8.89 -3.23
C LYS A 167 -12.94 -8.08 -1.97
N ARG A 168 -11.94 -7.57 -1.28
CA ARG A 168 -12.16 -6.74 -0.08
C ARG A 168 -12.88 -5.43 -0.42
N LEU A 169 -12.55 -4.78 -1.53
CA LEU A 169 -13.23 -3.58 -2.01
C LEU A 169 -14.69 -3.87 -2.33
N THR A 170 -14.96 -4.88 -3.16
CA THR A 170 -16.31 -5.21 -3.60
C THR A 170 -17.21 -5.72 -2.47
N LEU A 171 -16.66 -6.51 -1.53
CA LEU A 171 -17.38 -6.96 -0.34
C LEU A 171 -17.68 -5.83 0.66
N THR A 172 -16.80 -4.83 0.75
CA THR A 172 -16.98 -3.74 1.73
C THR A 172 -17.81 -2.58 1.18
N TYR A 173 -17.60 -2.22 -0.10
CA TYR A 173 -18.14 -0.99 -0.69
C TYR A 173 -19.06 -1.23 -1.89
N GLY A 174 -19.28 -2.49 -2.26
CA GLY A 174 -20.10 -2.86 -3.43
C GLY A 174 -19.31 -3.00 -4.73
N SER A 175 -19.97 -3.56 -5.75
CA SER A 175 -19.36 -3.88 -7.05
C SER A 175 -18.79 -2.67 -7.79
N GLU A 176 -19.34 -1.47 -7.56
CA GLU A 176 -18.85 -0.22 -8.17
C GLU A 176 -17.47 0.22 -7.66
N SER A 177 -17.00 -0.40 -6.56
CA SER A 177 -15.66 -0.16 -5.99
C SER A 177 -14.61 -1.14 -6.49
N ALA A 178 -14.93 -1.97 -7.50
CA ALA A 178 -13.98 -2.92 -8.08
C ALA A 178 -12.73 -2.21 -8.64
N LEU A 179 -11.59 -2.92 -8.61
CA LEU A 179 -10.34 -2.42 -9.17
C LEU A 179 -10.38 -2.30 -10.68
N HIS A 180 -9.92 -1.18 -11.19
CA HIS A 180 -9.64 -0.94 -12.61
C HIS A 180 -8.14 -0.81 -12.80
N ILE A 181 -7.58 -1.54 -13.79
CA ILE A 181 -6.16 -1.52 -14.07
C ILE A 181 -5.95 -1.01 -15.50
N TYR A 182 -5.18 0.04 -15.62
CA TYR A 182 -4.72 0.62 -16.87
C TYR A 182 -3.21 0.46 -16.94
N SER A 183 -2.70 -0.15 -18.00
CA SER A 183 -1.26 -0.34 -18.15
C SER A 183 -0.89 -0.42 -19.63
N LYS A 184 0.32 0.03 -19.90
CA LYS A 184 0.97 -0.15 -21.19
C LYS A 184 2.44 -0.50 -20.97
N GLU A 185 2.90 -1.55 -21.65
CA GLU A 185 4.29 -1.99 -21.58
C GLU A 185 5.24 -0.85 -21.92
N GLY A 186 6.25 -0.66 -21.05
CA GLY A 186 7.25 0.42 -21.13
C GLY A 186 6.77 1.79 -20.64
N LEU A 187 5.49 1.97 -20.25
CA LEU A 187 4.97 3.26 -19.79
C LEU A 187 4.50 3.26 -18.33
N GLY A 188 4.26 2.08 -17.74
CA GLY A 188 3.84 1.95 -16.35
C GLY A 188 2.41 1.46 -16.18
N THR A 189 1.92 1.53 -14.94
CA THR A 189 0.60 1.04 -14.55
C THR A 189 -0.13 2.07 -13.69
N CYS A 190 -1.44 2.15 -13.90
CA CYS A 190 -2.36 2.89 -13.02
C CYS A 190 -3.43 1.92 -12.52
N VAL A 191 -3.51 1.76 -11.22
CA VAL A 191 -4.59 1.05 -10.54
C VAL A 191 -5.53 2.10 -9.95
N PHE A 192 -6.82 1.95 -10.22
CA PHE A 192 -7.86 2.89 -9.83
C PHE A 192 -9.04 2.15 -9.21
N PHE A 193 -9.64 2.75 -8.18
CA PHE A 193 -10.94 2.38 -7.64
C PHE A 193 -11.62 3.59 -7.01
N ARG A 194 -12.90 3.45 -6.65
CA ARG A 194 -13.64 4.47 -5.92
C ARG A 194 -14.40 3.86 -4.76
N ILE A 195 -14.62 4.61 -3.72
CA ILE A 195 -15.45 4.21 -2.60
C ILE A 195 -16.53 5.27 -2.35
N PRO A 196 -17.72 4.89 -1.86
CA PRO A 196 -18.74 5.88 -1.52
C PRO A 196 -18.28 6.76 -0.37
N VAL A 197 -18.64 8.04 -0.42
CA VAL A 197 -18.53 8.94 0.71
C VAL A 197 -19.50 8.41 1.78
N GLN A 198 -18.97 7.83 2.85
CA GLN A 198 -19.80 7.41 3.99
C GLN A 198 -20.17 8.67 4.78
N ILE A 199 -21.47 8.87 4.95
CA ILE A 199 -22.06 9.91 5.80
C ILE A 199 -21.97 9.46 7.26
#